data_1ebf02a866b9b4a57fb7647084ee5dc5
#
_entry.id   1ebf02a866b9b4a57fb7647084ee5dc5
#
_cell.length_a   1.000
_cell.length_b   1.000
_cell.length_c   1.000
_cell.angle_alpha   90.00
_cell.angle_beta   90.00
_cell.angle_gamma   90.00
#
_symmetry.space_group_name_H-M   'P 1'
#
loop_
_entity.id
_entity.type
_entity.pdbx_description
1 polymer ?
#
loop_
_entity_poly.entity_id
_entity_poly.type
_entity_poly.pdbx_seq_one_letter_code
_entity_poly.pdbx_strand_id
1 'polypeptide(L)'
;YNIFSYTFATMAFGQLSLATGNQEYADIARKTFDIILSKVDNPKGKWNKLHPDTRNLKNFALPMILCNLAMEIEHILGKDYLERAMNTCIHEVMDVFYRPSGATAVVENVDINGNLVDCFEGRQITPGHAIEAMWFIMDLGKRLHRPELIEKAKNTTLTMLEYGWDKEHGGIFYFLDRNSFPPQQLEWDQKLWWVHIESLISLLKGYQLTGDKQCLDWFEKVHDYTWAHFKDPEYPEWYGYLNRRGEVLLPLKGGKWKGCFHVPRGLFQCWKILETISLQTFPGLLNIAETQFKSIY
;
A
#
# COMPACT_ATOMS: atom_id res chain seq x y z
N TYR A 1 -11.88 -18.88 -6.03
CA TYR A 1 -11.65 -17.48 -5.75
C TYR A 1 -10.17 -17.23 -5.52
N ASN A 2 -9.69 -16.04 -5.92
CA ASN A 2 -8.30 -15.61 -5.70
C ASN A 2 -8.09 -15.34 -4.19
N ILE A 3 -6.87 -15.60 -3.67
CA ILE A 3 -6.53 -15.35 -2.28
C ILE A 3 -6.79 -13.88 -1.87
N PHE A 4 -6.55 -12.91 -2.76
CA PHE A 4 -6.80 -11.49 -2.51
C PHE A 4 -8.30 -11.17 -2.29
N SER A 5 -9.24 -11.92 -2.89
CA SER A 5 -10.66 -11.73 -2.59
C SER A 5 -10.98 -12.09 -1.13
N TYR A 6 -10.29 -13.09 -0.59
CA TYR A 6 -10.42 -13.44 0.83
C TYR A 6 -9.79 -12.38 1.73
N THR A 7 -8.63 -11.80 1.36
CA THR A 7 -8.00 -10.76 2.18
C THR A 7 -8.89 -9.53 2.29
N PHE A 8 -9.46 -9.04 1.19
CA PHE A 8 -10.39 -7.90 1.23
C PHE A 8 -11.69 -8.21 1.99
N ALA A 9 -12.24 -9.41 1.83
CA ALA A 9 -13.42 -9.83 2.59
C ALA A 9 -13.13 -9.88 4.10
N THR A 10 -11.96 -10.42 4.48
CA THR A 10 -11.53 -10.47 5.88
C THR A 10 -11.38 -9.09 6.48
N MET A 11 -10.75 -8.14 5.76
CA MET A 11 -10.64 -6.74 6.21
C MET A 11 -12.02 -6.11 6.40
N ALA A 12 -12.89 -6.26 5.40
CA ALA A 12 -14.22 -5.64 5.43
C ALA A 12 -15.06 -6.14 6.62
N PHE A 13 -15.14 -7.45 6.82
CA PHE A 13 -15.87 -8.03 7.95
C PHE A 13 -15.19 -7.75 9.30
N GLY A 14 -13.85 -7.73 9.33
CA GLY A 14 -13.09 -7.33 10.51
C GLY A 14 -13.43 -5.91 10.95
N GLN A 15 -13.33 -4.95 10.05
CA GLN A 15 -13.65 -3.55 10.34
C GLN A 15 -15.14 -3.33 10.65
N LEU A 16 -16.02 -4.07 9.95
CA LEU A 16 -17.46 -4.00 10.24
C LEU A 16 -17.77 -4.55 11.63
N SER A 17 -17.10 -5.61 12.08
CA SER A 17 -17.25 -6.13 13.44
C SER A 17 -16.83 -5.10 14.49
N LEU A 18 -15.75 -4.38 14.24
CA LEU A 18 -15.25 -3.32 15.12
C LEU A 18 -16.24 -2.15 15.19
N ALA A 19 -16.78 -1.74 14.04
CA ALA A 19 -17.71 -0.62 13.94
C ALA A 19 -19.10 -0.90 14.57
N THR A 20 -19.55 -2.14 14.51
CA THR A 20 -20.91 -2.53 14.97
C THR A 20 -20.94 -3.28 16.29
N GLY A 21 -19.80 -3.83 16.74
CA GLY A 21 -19.75 -4.75 17.90
C GLY A 21 -20.39 -6.11 17.61
N ASN A 22 -20.76 -6.43 16.35
CA ASN A 22 -21.44 -7.68 16.02
C ASN A 22 -20.43 -8.83 15.87
N GLN A 23 -20.59 -9.85 16.74
CA GLN A 23 -19.71 -11.02 16.77
C GLN A 23 -19.79 -11.86 15.50
N GLU A 24 -20.93 -11.91 14.83
CA GLU A 24 -21.09 -12.68 13.57
C GLU A 24 -20.08 -12.22 12.51
N TYR A 25 -19.86 -10.90 12.39
CA TYR A 25 -18.88 -10.35 11.44
C TYR A 25 -17.45 -10.71 11.83
N ALA A 26 -17.13 -10.73 13.12
CA ALA A 26 -15.83 -11.19 13.61
C ALA A 26 -15.60 -12.67 13.27
N ASP A 27 -16.63 -13.50 13.44
CA ASP A 27 -16.56 -14.93 13.12
C ASP A 27 -16.38 -15.19 11.62
N ILE A 28 -17.05 -14.40 10.76
CA ILE A 28 -16.86 -14.46 9.30
C ILE A 28 -15.43 -14.06 8.96
N ALA A 29 -14.93 -12.96 9.52
CA ALA A 29 -13.55 -12.51 9.29
C ALA A 29 -12.55 -13.58 9.73
N ARG A 30 -12.73 -14.20 10.89
CA ARG A 30 -11.86 -15.27 11.40
C ARG A 30 -11.85 -16.49 10.48
N LYS A 31 -13.03 -17.00 10.10
CA LYS A 31 -13.14 -18.14 9.18
C LYS A 31 -12.48 -17.85 7.83
N THR A 32 -12.67 -16.64 7.31
CA THR A 32 -12.08 -16.22 6.05
C THR A 32 -10.56 -16.11 6.16
N PHE A 33 -10.05 -15.62 7.29
CA PHE A 33 -8.63 -15.58 7.58
C PHE A 33 -8.01 -16.99 7.64
N ASP A 34 -8.65 -17.94 8.27
CA ASP A 34 -8.19 -19.34 8.31
C ASP A 34 -8.10 -19.95 6.90
N ILE A 35 -9.04 -19.57 5.99
CA ILE A 35 -8.96 -19.95 4.58
C ILE A 35 -7.72 -19.33 3.89
N ILE A 36 -7.39 -18.07 4.21
CA ILE A 36 -6.18 -17.43 3.66
C ILE A 36 -4.96 -18.22 4.09
N LEU A 37 -4.82 -18.51 5.38
CA LEU A 37 -3.68 -19.27 5.91
C LEU A 37 -3.52 -20.64 5.24
N SER A 38 -4.61 -21.33 4.97
CA SER A 38 -4.59 -22.62 4.27
C SER A 38 -4.16 -22.55 2.80
N LYS A 39 -4.08 -21.33 2.24
CA LYS A 39 -3.76 -21.09 0.82
C LYS A 39 -2.43 -20.36 0.60
N VAL A 40 -1.73 -19.96 1.64
CA VAL A 40 -0.49 -19.16 1.52
C VAL A 40 0.54 -19.85 0.62
N ASP A 41 0.72 -21.16 0.76
CA ASP A 41 1.70 -21.91 -0.03
C ASP A 41 1.26 -22.16 -1.47
N ASN A 42 -0.03 -22.06 -1.77
CA ASN A 42 -0.57 -22.20 -3.13
C ASN A 42 -1.70 -21.18 -3.38
N PRO A 43 -1.39 -19.88 -3.45
CA PRO A 43 -2.38 -18.80 -3.50
C PRO A 43 -3.27 -18.84 -4.76
N LYS A 44 -2.80 -19.44 -5.84
CA LYS A 44 -3.57 -19.62 -7.08
C LYS A 44 -4.38 -20.93 -7.11
N GLY A 45 -4.09 -21.87 -6.22
CA GLY A 45 -4.76 -23.16 -6.14
C GLY A 45 -4.77 -23.90 -7.50
N LYS A 46 -5.93 -24.44 -7.89
CA LYS A 46 -6.11 -25.12 -9.19
C LYS A 46 -5.96 -24.22 -10.42
N TRP A 47 -5.93 -22.91 -10.24
CA TRP A 47 -5.71 -21.92 -11.30
C TRP A 47 -4.24 -21.56 -11.49
N ASN A 48 -3.34 -22.21 -10.76
CA ASN A 48 -1.92 -22.07 -10.97
C ASN A 48 -1.54 -22.69 -12.32
N LYS A 49 -1.10 -21.83 -13.25
CA LYS A 49 -0.68 -22.22 -14.59
C LYS A 49 0.81 -22.52 -14.71
N LEU A 50 1.54 -22.40 -13.60
CA LEU A 50 2.95 -22.73 -13.58
C LEU A 50 3.10 -24.26 -13.59
N HIS A 51 3.97 -24.76 -14.45
CA HIS A 51 4.40 -26.15 -14.39
C HIS A 51 5.19 -26.35 -13.08
N PRO A 52 4.96 -27.45 -12.33
CA PRO A 52 5.78 -27.77 -11.17
C PRO A 52 7.27 -27.69 -11.51
N ASP A 53 8.06 -27.18 -10.58
CA ASP A 53 9.51 -27.01 -10.68
C ASP A 53 10.01 -26.03 -11.75
N THR A 54 9.11 -25.30 -12.42
CA THR A 54 9.49 -24.18 -13.29
C THR A 54 9.15 -22.85 -12.63
N ARG A 55 10.09 -21.88 -12.67
CA ARG A 55 9.87 -20.50 -12.18
C ARG A 55 9.28 -20.42 -10.77
N ASN A 56 9.86 -21.13 -9.83
CA ASN A 56 9.51 -21.07 -8.42
C ASN A 56 9.91 -19.70 -7.84
N LEU A 57 9.04 -18.71 -8.01
CA LEU A 57 9.24 -17.35 -7.51
C LEU A 57 8.27 -17.06 -6.37
N LYS A 58 8.78 -16.43 -5.30
CA LYS A 58 7.98 -15.75 -4.29
C LYS A 58 7.63 -14.36 -4.82
N ASN A 59 6.37 -13.95 -4.64
CA ASN A 59 5.87 -12.64 -5.06
C ASN A 59 5.58 -11.75 -3.85
N PHE A 60 5.92 -10.47 -3.95
CA PHE A 60 5.84 -9.47 -2.89
C PHE A 60 4.40 -9.12 -2.47
N ALA A 61 3.44 -9.17 -3.40
CA ALA A 61 2.09 -8.68 -3.14
C ALA A 61 1.39 -9.41 -1.98
N LEU A 62 1.63 -10.72 -1.81
CA LEU A 62 0.99 -11.48 -0.74
C LEU A 62 1.51 -11.12 0.65
N PRO A 63 2.84 -11.17 0.95
CA PRO A 63 3.33 -10.74 2.26
C PRO A 63 3.01 -9.27 2.55
N MET A 64 3.02 -8.39 1.54
CA MET A 64 2.61 -7.00 1.69
C MET A 64 1.16 -6.88 2.21
N ILE A 65 0.20 -7.51 1.54
CA ILE A 65 -1.20 -7.41 1.95
C ILE A 65 -1.49 -8.09 3.30
N LEU A 66 -0.74 -9.13 3.65
CA LEU A 66 -0.85 -9.78 4.95
C LEU A 66 -0.38 -8.88 6.10
N CYS A 67 0.60 -7.99 5.85
CA CYS A 67 0.99 -6.94 6.80
C CYS A 67 -0.21 -6.06 7.17
N ASN A 68 -0.90 -5.52 6.16
CA ASN A 68 -2.09 -4.69 6.38
C ASN A 68 -3.21 -5.48 7.05
N LEU A 69 -3.49 -6.68 6.54
CA LEU A 69 -4.55 -7.54 7.07
C LEU A 69 -4.38 -7.81 8.57
N ALA A 70 -3.15 -8.12 9.02
CA ALA A 70 -2.88 -8.38 10.43
C ALA A 70 -3.24 -7.19 11.33
N MET A 71 -3.02 -5.96 10.85
CA MET A 71 -3.40 -4.74 11.59
C MET A 71 -4.91 -4.49 11.57
N GLU A 72 -5.54 -4.71 10.43
CA GLU A 72 -6.98 -4.44 10.25
C GLU A 72 -7.89 -5.39 11.07
N ILE A 73 -7.41 -6.58 11.40
CA ILE A 73 -8.16 -7.57 12.17
C ILE A 73 -7.52 -7.90 13.53
N GLU A 74 -6.65 -7.04 14.04
CA GLU A 74 -5.92 -7.29 15.29
C GLU A 74 -6.82 -7.60 16.49
N HIS A 75 -8.00 -6.98 16.56
CA HIS A 75 -8.99 -7.20 17.61
C HIS A 75 -9.62 -8.60 17.56
N ILE A 76 -9.48 -9.33 16.45
CA ILE A 76 -9.97 -10.72 16.27
C ILE A 76 -8.84 -11.72 16.52
N LEU A 77 -7.59 -11.31 16.29
CA LEU A 77 -6.41 -12.17 16.47
C LEU A 77 -5.98 -12.19 17.93
N GLY A 78 -5.57 -13.37 18.43
CA GLY A 78 -4.94 -13.45 19.74
C GLY A 78 -3.58 -12.75 19.75
N LYS A 79 -3.20 -12.14 20.88
CA LYS A 79 -1.99 -11.31 21.02
C LYS A 79 -0.72 -12.01 20.53
N ASP A 80 -0.50 -13.24 20.95
CA ASP A 80 0.71 -14.01 20.59
C ASP A 80 0.76 -14.34 19.08
N TYR A 81 -0.41 -14.57 18.48
CA TYR A 81 -0.50 -14.80 17.05
C TYR A 81 -0.20 -13.51 16.27
N LEU A 82 -0.79 -12.40 16.72
CA LEU A 82 -0.61 -11.09 16.10
C LEU A 82 0.86 -10.67 16.10
N GLU A 83 1.56 -10.83 17.23
CA GLU A 83 2.99 -10.50 17.33
C GLU A 83 3.84 -11.33 16.37
N ARG A 84 3.61 -12.63 16.28
CA ARG A 84 4.30 -13.51 15.32
C ARG A 84 3.98 -13.11 13.87
N ALA A 85 2.71 -12.83 13.54
CA ALA A 85 2.31 -12.41 12.22
C ALA A 85 2.99 -11.10 11.81
N MET A 86 3.04 -10.11 12.69
CA MET A 86 3.72 -8.83 12.46
C MET A 86 5.22 -9.03 12.21
N ASN A 87 5.91 -9.82 13.03
CA ASN A 87 7.33 -10.10 12.84
C ASN A 87 7.61 -10.87 11.53
N THR A 88 6.76 -11.82 11.17
CA THR A 88 6.84 -12.52 9.88
C THR A 88 6.67 -11.55 8.71
N CYS A 89 5.68 -10.67 8.77
CA CYS A 89 5.46 -9.66 7.74
C CYS A 89 6.66 -8.71 7.60
N ILE A 90 7.22 -8.23 8.71
CA ILE A 90 8.41 -7.38 8.71
C ILE A 90 9.58 -8.13 8.08
N HIS A 91 9.83 -9.38 8.47
CA HIS A 91 10.90 -10.20 7.88
C HIS A 91 10.71 -10.37 6.36
N GLU A 92 9.54 -10.80 5.92
CA GLU A 92 9.30 -10.98 4.48
C GLU A 92 9.50 -9.66 3.71
N VAL A 93 8.90 -8.56 4.17
CA VAL A 93 8.99 -7.28 3.46
C VAL A 93 10.38 -6.66 3.54
N MET A 94 11.00 -6.63 4.72
CA MET A 94 12.20 -5.82 4.98
C MET A 94 13.53 -6.60 4.94
N ASP A 95 13.49 -7.92 4.84
CA ASP A 95 14.70 -8.75 4.73
C ASP A 95 14.68 -9.59 3.44
N VAL A 96 13.53 -10.19 3.07
CA VAL A 96 13.46 -11.06 1.89
C VAL A 96 13.34 -10.26 0.58
N PHE A 97 12.49 -9.23 0.51
CA PHE A 97 12.27 -8.44 -0.70
C PHE A 97 13.01 -7.09 -0.73
N TYR A 98 13.42 -6.59 0.41
CA TYR A 98 14.20 -5.35 0.50
C TYR A 98 15.64 -5.54 0.06
N ARG A 99 16.18 -4.52 -0.63
CA ARG A 99 17.57 -4.47 -1.10
C ARG A 99 18.23 -3.17 -0.64
N PRO A 100 19.16 -3.23 0.32
CA PRO A 100 19.76 -2.03 0.93
C PRO A 100 20.67 -1.26 -0.02
N SER A 101 21.13 -1.88 -1.10
CA SER A 101 21.99 -1.26 -2.10
C SER A 101 21.29 -1.17 -3.44
N GLY A 102 21.13 0.04 -3.96
CA GLY A 102 20.56 0.30 -5.28
C GLY A 102 19.30 1.15 -5.28
N ALA A 103 18.98 1.71 -6.43
CA ALA A 103 17.85 2.63 -6.62
C ALA A 103 16.48 1.95 -6.50
N THR A 104 16.43 0.62 -6.58
CA THR A 104 15.18 -0.16 -6.61
C THR A 104 14.79 -0.75 -5.27
N ALA A 105 15.30 -0.29 -4.17
CA ALA A 105 15.16 -0.72 -2.78
C ALA A 105 14.24 -1.93 -2.46
N VAL A 106 13.15 -2.17 -3.20
CA VAL A 106 12.23 -3.30 -3.06
C VAL A 106 12.00 -3.94 -4.42
N VAL A 107 12.11 -5.28 -4.49
CA VAL A 107 11.85 -6.08 -5.70
C VAL A 107 10.49 -6.78 -5.61
N GLU A 108 9.85 -7.01 -6.76
CA GLU A 108 8.52 -7.65 -6.82
C GLU A 108 8.59 -9.18 -6.70
N ASN A 109 9.67 -9.80 -7.18
CA ASN A 109 9.83 -11.25 -7.16
C ASN A 109 11.26 -11.66 -6.78
N VAL A 110 11.36 -12.75 -6.04
CA VAL A 110 12.61 -13.42 -5.66
C VAL A 110 12.47 -14.93 -5.87
N ASP A 111 13.58 -15.67 -5.86
CA ASP A 111 13.50 -17.13 -5.80
C ASP A 111 12.98 -17.62 -4.44
N ILE A 112 12.79 -18.91 -4.28
CA ILE A 112 12.29 -19.51 -3.03
C ILE A 112 13.22 -19.27 -1.83
N ASN A 113 14.50 -18.99 -2.08
CA ASN A 113 15.49 -18.69 -1.07
C ASN A 113 15.68 -17.19 -0.81
N GLY A 114 14.91 -16.34 -1.49
CA GLY A 114 14.99 -14.88 -1.38
C GLY A 114 16.08 -14.25 -2.26
N ASN A 115 16.68 -14.97 -3.22
CA ASN A 115 17.68 -14.43 -4.10
C ASN A 115 17.06 -13.70 -5.30
N LEU A 116 17.81 -12.73 -5.84
CA LEU A 116 17.45 -12.07 -7.09
C LEU A 116 17.55 -13.05 -8.27
N VAL A 117 16.56 -12.99 -9.16
CA VAL A 117 16.52 -13.79 -10.38
C VAL A 117 16.61 -12.89 -11.60
N ASP A 118 17.46 -13.26 -12.58
CA ASP A 118 17.62 -12.54 -13.83
C ASP A 118 16.69 -13.10 -14.91
N CYS A 119 15.39 -12.82 -14.74
CA CYS A 119 14.35 -13.07 -15.75
C CYS A 119 13.38 -11.87 -15.72
N PHE A 120 12.44 -11.80 -16.65
CA PHE A 120 11.48 -10.68 -16.72
C PHE A 120 10.75 -10.45 -15.40
N GLU A 121 10.20 -11.52 -14.83
CA GLU A 121 9.47 -11.44 -13.56
C GLU A 121 10.38 -11.07 -12.38
N GLY A 122 11.61 -11.63 -12.35
CA GLY A 122 12.58 -11.37 -11.28
C GLY A 122 13.23 -9.99 -11.35
N ARG A 123 13.16 -9.30 -12.50
CA ARG A 123 13.60 -7.92 -12.66
C ARG A 123 12.49 -6.90 -12.48
N GLN A 124 11.23 -7.32 -12.45
CA GLN A 124 10.09 -6.43 -12.30
C GLN A 124 10.16 -5.66 -10.98
N ILE A 125 9.93 -4.36 -11.07
CA ILE A 125 9.74 -3.44 -9.96
C ILE A 125 8.33 -2.85 -10.09
N THR A 126 7.59 -2.85 -8.99
CA THR A 126 6.27 -2.21 -8.87
C THR A 126 6.37 -1.10 -7.83
N PRO A 127 6.70 0.15 -8.23
CA PRO A 127 6.90 1.24 -7.28
C PRO A 127 5.73 1.42 -6.32
N GLY A 128 4.49 1.29 -6.82
CA GLY A 128 3.28 1.40 -6.01
C GLY A 128 3.20 0.37 -4.88
N HIS A 129 3.48 -0.91 -5.14
CA HIS A 129 3.50 -1.94 -4.11
C HIS A 129 4.57 -1.67 -3.05
N ALA A 130 5.77 -1.28 -3.50
CA ALA A 130 6.86 -0.95 -2.59
C ALA A 130 6.47 0.20 -1.66
N ILE A 131 5.91 1.28 -2.20
CA ILE A 131 5.50 2.46 -1.44
C ILE A 131 4.33 2.13 -0.50
N GLU A 132 3.34 1.39 -0.97
CA GLU A 132 2.21 0.94 -0.15
C GLU A 132 2.69 0.09 1.04
N ALA A 133 3.57 -0.88 0.80
CA ALA A 133 4.13 -1.68 1.87
C ALA A 133 4.88 -0.84 2.92
N MET A 134 5.55 0.23 2.51
CA MET A 134 6.32 1.04 3.45
C MET A 134 5.45 1.76 4.48
N TRP A 135 4.26 2.22 4.11
CA TRP A 135 3.41 2.79 5.14
C TRP A 135 2.81 1.73 6.09
N PHE A 136 2.60 0.48 5.62
CA PHE A 136 2.27 -0.63 6.53
C PHE A 136 3.42 -0.89 7.52
N ILE A 137 4.65 -0.88 7.03
CA ILE A 137 5.85 -1.07 7.87
C ILE A 137 6.03 0.08 8.86
N MET A 138 5.74 1.34 8.46
CA MET A 138 5.76 2.48 9.38
C MET A 138 4.74 2.32 10.51
N ASP A 139 3.52 1.85 10.22
CA ASP A 139 2.50 1.57 11.23
C ASP A 139 2.92 0.43 12.16
N LEU A 140 3.52 -0.64 11.64
CA LEU A 140 4.08 -1.71 12.46
C LEU A 140 5.24 -1.22 13.33
N GLY A 141 6.13 -0.40 12.78
CA GLY A 141 7.22 0.23 13.51
C GLY A 141 6.73 1.09 14.68
N LYS A 142 5.66 1.85 14.47
CA LYS A 142 5.00 2.63 15.53
C LYS A 142 4.42 1.72 16.63
N ARG A 143 3.69 0.65 16.25
CA ARG A 143 3.08 -0.30 17.19
C ARG A 143 4.09 -1.06 18.03
N LEU A 144 5.20 -1.44 17.42
CA LEU A 144 6.26 -2.21 18.05
C LEU A 144 7.34 -1.34 18.70
N HIS A 145 7.17 -0.02 18.72
CA HIS A 145 8.13 0.95 19.25
C HIS A 145 9.53 0.80 18.61
N ARG A 146 9.59 0.62 17.27
CA ARG A 146 10.80 0.42 16.48
C ARG A 146 11.07 1.61 15.54
N PRO A 147 11.63 2.71 16.04
CA PRO A 147 11.86 3.92 15.23
C PRO A 147 12.82 3.69 14.06
N GLU A 148 13.78 2.77 14.19
CA GLU A 148 14.69 2.38 13.11
C GLU A 148 13.94 1.78 11.90
N LEU A 149 12.85 1.08 12.16
CA LEU A 149 12.01 0.51 11.11
C LEU A 149 11.21 1.59 10.38
N ILE A 150 10.72 2.59 11.13
CA ILE A 150 10.03 3.75 10.57
C ILE A 150 10.96 4.53 9.65
N GLU A 151 12.17 4.84 10.11
CA GLU A 151 13.16 5.56 9.30
C GLU A 151 13.54 4.80 8.03
N LYS A 152 13.78 3.48 8.15
CA LYS A 152 14.10 2.63 7.01
C LYS A 152 12.96 2.62 5.99
N ALA A 153 11.71 2.47 6.43
CA ALA A 153 10.54 2.46 5.55
C ALA A 153 10.30 3.83 4.88
N LYS A 154 10.42 4.94 5.62
CA LYS A 154 10.32 6.29 5.07
C LYS A 154 11.39 6.54 3.99
N ASN A 155 12.64 6.20 4.26
CA ASN A 155 13.72 6.35 3.28
C ASN A 155 13.50 5.48 2.03
N THR A 156 12.94 4.28 2.22
CA THR A 156 12.57 3.40 1.09
C THR A 156 11.46 4.02 0.25
N THR A 157 10.44 4.63 0.86
CA THR A 157 9.39 5.38 0.13
C THR A 157 10.01 6.46 -0.76
N LEU A 158 10.91 7.30 -0.21
CA LEU A 158 11.57 8.36 -0.97
C LEU A 158 12.42 7.80 -2.13
N THR A 159 13.19 6.74 -1.88
CA THR A 159 13.99 6.06 -2.90
C THR A 159 13.11 5.50 -4.02
N MET A 160 11.99 4.87 -3.68
CA MET A 160 11.08 4.29 -4.68
C MET A 160 10.33 5.36 -5.47
N LEU A 161 10.03 6.50 -4.87
CA LEU A 161 9.47 7.66 -5.59
C LEU A 161 10.47 8.25 -6.57
N GLU A 162 11.72 8.48 -6.15
CA GLU A 162 12.77 8.99 -7.04
C GLU A 162 13.03 8.04 -8.23
N TYR A 163 13.01 6.73 -7.98
CA TYR A 163 13.16 5.72 -9.02
C TYR A 163 11.94 5.62 -9.94
N GLY A 164 10.73 5.65 -9.37
CA GLY A 164 9.46 5.42 -10.07
C GLY A 164 8.88 6.65 -10.76
N TRP A 165 9.38 7.87 -10.49
CA TRP A 165 8.82 9.09 -11.04
C TRP A 165 9.21 9.30 -12.50
N ASP A 166 8.23 9.54 -13.37
CA ASP A 166 8.46 9.94 -14.75
C ASP A 166 8.97 11.40 -14.80
N LYS A 167 10.26 11.57 -15.10
CA LYS A 167 10.89 12.90 -15.12
C LYS A 167 10.46 13.76 -16.32
N GLU A 168 9.88 13.14 -17.35
CA GLU A 168 9.43 13.82 -18.56
C GLU A 168 7.97 14.28 -18.46
N HIS A 169 7.09 13.40 -17.98
CA HIS A 169 5.64 13.66 -17.98
C HIS A 169 5.02 13.73 -16.58
N GLY A 170 5.80 13.48 -15.53
CA GLY A 170 5.28 13.38 -14.17
C GLY A 170 4.53 12.08 -13.91
N GLY A 171 4.10 11.92 -12.65
CA GLY A 171 3.43 10.71 -12.18
C GLY A 171 4.37 9.52 -11.99
N ILE A 172 3.85 8.47 -11.38
CA ILE A 172 4.61 7.29 -11.00
C ILE A 172 4.33 6.17 -11.99
N PHE A 173 5.37 5.58 -12.58
CA PHE A 173 5.24 4.43 -13.47
C PHE A 173 4.61 3.22 -12.76
N TYR A 174 3.85 2.44 -13.51
CA TYR A 174 3.24 1.22 -12.98
C TYR A 174 4.27 0.13 -12.76
N PHE A 175 5.04 -0.23 -13.80
CA PHE A 175 6.12 -1.21 -13.72
C PHE A 175 7.43 -0.65 -14.26
N LEU A 176 8.54 -1.12 -13.71
CA LEU A 176 9.88 -0.85 -14.19
C LEU A 176 10.71 -2.14 -14.17
N ASP A 177 11.83 -2.15 -14.86
CA ASP A 177 12.83 -3.22 -14.81
C ASP A 177 14.05 -2.73 -14.00
N ARG A 178 14.52 -3.51 -13.02
CA ARG A 178 15.63 -3.10 -12.13
C ARG A 178 16.96 -2.87 -12.87
N ASN A 179 17.12 -3.45 -14.08
CA ASN A 179 18.28 -3.28 -14.93
C ASN A 179 18.06 -2.26 -16.05
N SER A 180 16.92 -1.51 -15.98
CA SER A 180 16.53 -0.51 -17.00
C SER A 180 16.28 -1.12 -18.39
N PHE A 181 15.96 -2.40 -18.46
CA PHE A 181 15.47 -3.01 -19.70
C PHE A 181 13.98 -2.68 -19.89
N PRO A 182 13.46 -2.80 -21.12
CA PRO A 182 12.03 -2.70 -21.34
C PRO A 182 11.26 -3.74 -20.51
N PRO A 183 10.27 -3.32 -19.69
CA PRO A 183 9.41 -4.26 -18.98
C PRO A 183 8.64 -5.17 -19.94
N GLN A 184 8.29 -6.37 -19.49
CA GLN A 184 7.46 -7.30 -20.27
C GLN A 184 6.00 -6.82 -20.37
N GLN A 185 5.51 -6.12 -19.35
CA GLN A 185 4.14 -5.62 -19.29
C GLN A 185 3.98 -4.42 -20.24
N LEU A 186 3.04 -4.50 -21.18
CA LEU A 186 2.80 -3.45 -22.16
C LEU A 186 2.24 -2.17 -21.51
N GLU A 187 1.59 -2.29 -20.36
CA GLU A 187 1.03 -1.20 -19.56
C GLU A 187 2.03 -0.56 -18.57
N TRP A 188 3.32 -0.85 -18.69
CA TRP A 188 4.34 -0.43 -17.73
C TRP A 188 4.42 1.08 -17.50
N ASP A 189 4.17 1.87 -18.52
CA ASP A 189 4.28 3.33 -18.49
C ASP A 189 2.96 4.04 -18.11
N GLN A 190 1.90 3.28 -17.86
CA GLN A 190 0.63 3.84 -17.39
C GLN A 190 0.78 4.42 -15.98
N LYS A 191 -0.07 5.41 -15.68
CA LYS A 191 -0.20 5.99 -14.35
C LYS A 191 -1.52 5.52 -13.74
N LEU A 192 -1.46 4.87 -12.57
CA LEU A 192 -2.63 4.28 -11.94
C LEU A 192 -3.03 5.05 -10.68
N TRP A 193 -4.33 5.16 -10.43
CA TRP A 193 -4.93 5.87 -9.30
C TRP A 193 -4.41 5.40 -7.95
N TRP A 194 -4.31 4.07 -7.77
CA TRP A 194 -3.94 3.48 -6.49
C TRP A 194 -2.47 3.76 -6.13
N VAL A 195 -1.57 3.74 -7.09
CA VAL A 195 -0.16 4.06 -6.89
C VAL A 195 0.01 5.47 -6.30
N HIS A 196 -0.77 6.42 -6.81
CA HIS A 196 -0.67 7.82 -6.39
C HIS A 196 -1.28 8.06 -5.02
N ILE A 197 -2.48 7.52 -4.74
CA ILE A 197 -3.10 7.70 -3.42
C ILE A 197 -2.31 6.98 -2.31
N GLU A 198 -1.78 5.78 -2.55
CA GLU A 198 -0.94 5.07 -1.59
C GLU A 198 0.38 5.82 -1.34
N SER A 199 0.92 6.49 -2.35
CA SER A 199 2.08 7.37 -2.18
C SER A 199 1.78 8.56 -1.30
N LEU A 200 0.62 9.19 -1.45
CA LEU A 200 0.20 10.29 -0.58
C LEU A 200 0.09 9.86 0.88
N ILE A 201 -0.49 8.67 1.15
CA ILE A 201 -0.56 8.12 2.50
C ILE A 201 0.85 7.91 3.08
N SER A 202 1.73 7.24 2.30
CA SER A 202 3.08 6.91 2.73
C SER A 202 3.90 8.15 3.07
N LEU A 203 3.78 9.21 2.25
CA LEU A 203 4.47 10.47 2.44
C LEU A 203 3.99 11.24 3.67
N LEU A 204 2.68 11.34 3.87
CA LEU A 204 2.13 11.99 5.06
C LEU A 204 2.49 11.23 6.34
N LYS A 205 2.45 9.89 6.33
CA LYS A 205 2.91 9.09 7.48
C LYS A 205 4.40 9.28 7.74
N GLY A 206 5.22 9.27 6.69
CA GLY A 206 6.65 9.54 6.81
C GLY A 206 6.91 10.89 7.50
N TYR A 207 6.27 11.95 7.05
CA TYR A 207 6.36 13.25 7.68
C TYR A 207 5.84 13.27 9.12
N GLN A 208 4.66 12.73 9.36
CA GLN A 208 4.04 12.68 10.70
C GLN A 208 4.94 11.99 11.74
N LEU A 209 5.61 10.90 11.34
CA LEU A 209 6.37 10.06 12.26
C LEU A 209 7.84 10.49 12.42
N THR A 210 8.40 11.21 11.43
CA THR A 210 9.83 11.56 11.43
C THR A 210 10.11 13.07 11.37
N GLY A 211 9.15 13.89 10.93
CA GLY A 211 9.33 15.31 10.68
C GLY A 211 10.16 15.65 9.42
N ASP A 212 10.46 14.65 8.58
CA ASP A 212 11.28 14.82 7.39
C ASP A 212 10.55 15.62 6.30
N LYS A 213 11.04 16.82 6.02
CA LYS A 213 10.44 17.74 5.04
C LYS A 213 10.48 17.21 3.61
N GLN A 214 11.41 16.33 3.26
CA GLN A 214 11.42 15.71 1.94
C GLN A 214 10.13 14.94 1.65
N CYS A 215 9.50 14.40 2.69
CA CYS A 215 8.18 13.78 2.55
C CYS A 215 7.10 14.79 2.15
N LEU A 216 7.13 16.03 2.66
CA LEU A 216 6.19 17.08 2.25
C LEU A 216 6.45 17.55 0.83
N ASP A 217 7.72 17.78 0.45
CA ASP A 217 8.09 18.20 -0.90
C ASP A 217 7.59 17.19 -1.95
N TRP A 218 7.77 15.89 -1.66
CA TRP A 218 7.24 14.82 -2.49
C TRP A 218 5.71 14.72 -2.43
N PHE A 219 5.11 14.95 -1.26
CA PHE A 219 3.65 14.95 -1.11
C PHE A 219 3.02 16.01 -2.01
N GLU A 220 3.50 17.24 -1.97
CA GLU A 220 3.00 18.34 -2.83
C GLU A 220 3.13 17.97 -4.31
N LYS A 221 4.28 17.47 -4.71
CA LYS A 221 4.53 17.05 -6.11
C LYS A 221 3.60 15.94 -6.57
N VAL A 222 3.39 14.89 -5.77
CA VAL A 222 2.47 13.78 -6.10
C VAL A 222 1.02 14.26 -6.04
N HIS A 223 0.67 15.09 -5.06
CA HIS A 223 -0.67 15.66 -4.91
C HIS A 223 -1.05 16.49 -6.14
N ASP A 224 -0.21 17.45 -6.54
CA ASP A 224 -0.49 18.34 -7.67
C ASP A 224 -0.68 17.53 -8.96
N TYR A 225 0.21 16.56 -9.22
CA TYR A 225 0.03 15.66 -10.35
C TYR A 225 -1.30 14.90 -10.28
N THR A 226 -1.61 14.36 -9.11
CA THR A 226 -2.79 13.51 -8.90
C THR A 226 -4.09 14.28 -9.15
N TRP A 227 -4.20 15.48 -8.58
CA TRP A 227 -5.39 16.32 -8.74
C TRP A 227 -5.53 16.90 -10.15
N ALA A 228 -4.41 17.19 -10.83
CA ALA A 228 -4.44 17.67 -12.21
C ALA A 228 -4.90 16.60 -13.21
N HIS A 229 -4.60 15.32 -12.97
CA HIS A 229 -4.76 14.28 -13.98
C HIS A 229 -5.84 13.22 -13.67
N PHE A 230 -6.02 12.84 -12.39
CA PHE A 230 -7.00 11.80 -12.03
C PHE A 230 -8.37 12.33 -11.67
N LYS A 231 -8.47 13.58 -11.19
CA LYS A 231 -9.74 14.17 -10.79
C LYS A 231 -10.61 14.42 -12.01
N ASP A 232 -11.86 13.91 -11.97
CA ASP A 232 -12.88 14.33 -12.92
C ASP A 232 -13.45 15.70 -12.50
N PRO A 233 -13.42 16.72 -13.37
CA PRO A 233 -13.92 18.05 -13.03
C PRO A 233 -15.44 18.12 -12.93
N GLU A 234 -16.17 17.20 -13.56
CA GLU A 234 -17.64 17.23 -13.65
C GLU A 234 -18.31 16.28 -12.66
N TYR A 235 -17.81 15.05 -12.57
CA TYR A 235 -18.39 14.02 -11.71
C TYR A 235 -17.40 13.57 -10.63
N PRO A 236 -17.82 13.47 -9.36
CA PRO A 236 -16.95 12.98 -8.29
C PRO A 236 -16.32 11.62 -8.59
N GLU A 237 -15.22 11.31 -7.92
CA GLU A 237 -14.36 10.15 -8.08
C GLU A 237 -13.27 10.37 -9.16
N TRP A 238 -12.18 9.67 -9.01
CA TRP A 238 -11.03 9.74 -9.90
C TRP A 238 -11.15 8.76 -11.05
N TYR A 239 -10.56 9.13 -12.20
CA TYR A 239 -10.25 8.15 -13.23
C TYR A 239 -9.25 7.12 -12.71
N GLY A 240 -9.24 5.92 -13.30
CA GLY A 240 -8.36 4.84 -12.82
C GLY A 240 -7.03 4.77 -13.55
N TYR A 241 -7.06 5.04 -14.85
CA TYR A 241 -5.95 4.71 -15.75
C TYR A 241 -5.65 5.89 -16.66
N LEU A 242 -4.38 6.35 -16.58
CA LEU A 242 -3.84 7.37 -17.48
C LEU A 242 -2.73 6.75 -18.33
N ASN A 243 -2.55 7.27 -19.54
CA ASN A 243 -1.37 6.96 -20.33
C ASN A 243 -0.12 7.65 -19.73
N ARG A 244 1.05 7.44 -20.34
CA ARG A 244 2.29 8.02 -19.87
C ARG A 244 2.24 9.55 -19.77
N ARG A 245 1.49 10.23 -20.66
CA ARG A 245 1.37 11.70 -20.70
C ARG A 245 0.36 12.27 -19.70
N GLY A 246 -0.32 11.42 -18.92
CA GLY A 246 -1.32 11.85 -17.96
C GLY A 246 -2.73 12.01 -18.56
N GLU A 247 -2.97 11.55 -19.78
CA GLU A 247 -4.27 11.59 -20.43
C GLU A 247 -5.10 10.35 -20.03
N VAL A 248 -6.41 10.55 -19.87
CA VAL A 248 -7.33 9.48 -19.45
C VAL A 248 -7.43 8.39 -20.53
N LEU A 249 -7.01 7.16 -20.17
CA LEU A 249 -7.13 6.01 -21.06
C LEU A 249 -8.53 5.41 -21.07
N LEU A 250 -9.12 5.32 -19.87
CA LEU A 250 -10.46 4.77 -19.67
C LEU A 250 -11.29 5.76 -18.84
N PRO A 251 -12.38 6.29 -19.37
CA PRO A 251 -13.24 7.22 -18.64
C PRO A 251 -14.10 6.54 -17.56
N LEU A 252 -13.89 5.23 -17.34
CA LEU A 252 -14.56 4.46 -16.31
C LEU A 252 -13.94 4.76 -14.93
N LYS A 253 -14.78 4.97 -13.94
CA LYS A 253 -14.40 5.21 -12.56
C LYS A 253 -14.46 3.96 -11.69
N GLY A 254 -15.03 2.88 -12.18
CA GLY A 254 -15.05 1.56 -11.57
C GLY A 254 -14.73 0.49 -12.61
N GLY A 255 -14.28 -0.67 -12.16
CA GLY A 255 -13.92 -1.76 -13.06
C GLY A 255 -13.45 -3.00 -12.30
N LYS A 256 -12.83 -3.93 -13.02
CA LYS A 256 -12.33 -5.18 -12.44
C LYS A 256 -11.39 -4.97 -11.25
N TRP A 257 -10.56 -3.92 -11.32
CA TRP A 257 -9.50 -3.66 -10.34
C TRP A 257 -9.75 -2.40 -9.52
N LYS A 258 -10.51 -1.44 -10.03
CA LYS A 258 -10.85 -0.20 -9.34
C LYS A 258 -12.24 -0.31 -8.74
N GLY A 259 -12.28 -0.43 -7.41
CA GLY A 259 -13.49 -0.40 -6.60
C GLY A 259 -13.42 0.69 -5.55
N CYS A 260 -14.36 0.66 -4.62
CA CYS A 260 -14.45 1.59 -3.49
C CYS A 260 -13.46 1.16 -2.37
N PHE A 261 -12.17 1.18 -2.64
CA PHE A 261 -11.13 0.83 -1.68
C PHE A 261 -10.02 1.89 -1.60
N HIS A 262 -9.12 1.97 -2.59
CA HIS A 262 -7.93 2.83 -2.48
C HIS A 262 -8.27 4.31 -2.32
N VAL A 263 -9.15 4.88 -3.18
CA VAL A 263 -9.43 6.32 -3.15
C VAL A 263 -10.13 6.74 -1.87
N PRO A 264 -11.29 6.17 -1.48
CA PRO A 264 -11.97 6.63 -0.26
C PRO A 264 -11.17 6.30 1.01
N ARG A 265 -10.52 5.13 1.09
CA ARG A 265 -9.63 4.80 2.21
C ARG A 265 -8.45 5.77 2.27
N GLY A 266 -7.81 6.02 1.15
CA GLY A 266 -6.64 6.87 1.09
C GLY A 266 -6.93 8.32 1.43
N LEU A 267 -8.02 8.89 0.91
CA LEU A 267 -8.47 10.23 1.29
C LEU A 267 -8.80 10.33 2.77
N PHE A 268 -9.48 9.33 3.33
CA PHE A 268 -9.77 9.27 4.76
C PHE A 268 -8.48 9.19 5.60
N GLN A 269 -7.52 8.34 5.22
CA GLN A 269 -6.23 8.22 5.89
C GLN A 269 -5.45 9.55 5.83
N CYS A 270 -5.34 10.16 4.66
CA CYS A 270 -4.68 11.45 4.47
C CYS A 270 -5.34 12.54 5.36
N TRP A 271 -6.67 12.60 5.36
CA TRP A 271 -7.40 13.53 6.21
C TRP A 271 -7.06 13.34 7.69
N LYS A 272 -7.12 12.12 8.21
CA LYS A 272 -6.82 11.82 9.63
C LYS A 272 -5.36 12.14 10.00
N ILE A 273 -4.42 11.91 9.09
CA ILE A 273 -3.01 12.26 9.33
C ILE A 273 -2.84 13.78 9.36
N LEU A 274 -3.41 14.51 8.40
CA LEU A 274 -3.36 15.97 8.34
C LEU A 274 -4.03 16.63 9.55
N GLU A 275 -5.16 16.10 10.00
CA GLU A 275 -5.82 16.53 11.23
C GLU A 275 -4.87 16.41 12.43
N THR A 276 -4.20 15.26 12.57
CA THR A 276 -3.22 15.01 13.64
C THR A 276 -2.04 15.97 13.57
N ILE A 277 -1.48 16.20 12.37
CA ILE A 277 -0.36 17.13 12.16
C ILE A 277 -0.78 18.57 12.53
N SER A 278 -1.97 19.01 12.10
CA SER A 278 -2.50 20.34 12.41
C SER A 278 -2.66 20.56 13.91
N LEU A 279 -3.18 19.57 14.62
CA LEU A 279 -3.36 19.62 16.08
C LEU A 279 -2.03 19.67 16.83
N GLN A 280 -1.01 18.98 16.32
CA GLN A 280 0.35 19.04 16.91
C GLN A 280 1.03 20.39 16.67
N THR A 281 0.80 20.98 15.49
CA THR A 281 1.41 22.26 15.11
C THR A 281 0.69 23.45 15.75
N PHE A 282 -0.63 23.35 15.93
CA PHE A 282 -1.48 24.41 16.48
C PHE A 282 -2.39 23.87 17.60
N PRO A 283 -1.85 23.61 18.81
CA PRO A 283 -2.63 23.03 19.91
C PRO A 283 -3.86 23.86 20.35
N GLY A 284 -3.87 25.16 20.02
CA GLY A 284 -5.01 26.06 20.31
C GLY A 284 -6.25 25.80 19.43
N LEU A 285 -6.14 25.09 18.31
CA LEU A 285 -7.30 24.77 17.44
C LEU A 285 -8.26 23.76 18.09
N LEU A 286 -7.80 22.91 19.00
CA LEU A 286 -8.65 22.00 19.77
C LEU A 286 -9.71 22.74 20.58
N ASN A 287 -9.36 23.86 21.21
CA ASN A 287 -10.29 24.66 21.99
C ASN A 287 -11.39 25.35 21.17
N ILE A 288 -11.08 25.69 19.91
CA ILE A 288 -12.04 26.32 18.99
C ILE A 288 -13.04 25.28 18.46
N ALA A 289 -12.58 24.09 18.06
CA ALA A 289 -13.44 23.02 17.57
C ALA A 289 -14.38 22.51 18.66
N GLU A 290 -13.90 22.27 19.89
CA GLU A 290 -14.74 21.84 21.01
C GLU A 290 -15.76 22.92 21.42
N THR A 291 -15.39 24.20 21.33
CA THR A 291 -16.28 25.33 21.69
C THR A 291 -17.36 25.51 20.62
N GLN A 292 -17.04 25.34 19.34
CA GLN A 292 -18.03 25.41 18.26
C GLN A 292 -18.97 24.20 18.25
N PHE A 293 -18.51 22.98 18.53
CA PHE A 293 -19.38 21.81 18.66
C PHE A 293 -20.33 21.90 19.85
N LYS A 294 -19.91 22.46 20.99
CA LYS A 294 -20.79 22.67 22.16
C LYS A 294 -21.81 23.78 21.97
N SER A 295 -21.67 24.65 20.96
CA SER A 295 -22.63 25.71 20.66
C SER A 295 -23.69 25.31 19.63
N ILE A 296 -23.59 24.12 19.04
CA ILE A 296 -24.51 23.60 17.99
C ILE A 296 -25.45 22.52 18.57
N TYR A 297 -25.18 22.04 19.77
CA TYR A 297 -26.04 21.13 20.55
C TYR A 297 -26.33 21.73 21.93
#